data_8a6d16baa6a662c58738e7c6449e2fd6
#
_entry.id   8a6d16baa6a662c58738e7c6449e2fd6
#
_cell.length_a   1.000
_cell.length_b   1.000
_cell.length_c   1.000
_cell.angle_alpha   90.00
_cell.angle_beta   90.00
_cell.angle_gamma   90.00
#
_symmetry.space_group_name_H-M   'P 1'
#
loop_
_entity.id
_entity.type
_entity.pdbx_description
1 polymer ?
#
loop_
_entity_poly.entity_id
_entity_poly.type
_entity_poly.pdbx_seq_one_letter_code
_entity_poly.pdbx_strand_id
1 'polypeptide(L)'
;MSKTFRVSIKKIIFLTGLGKSPCANTGMNWKQYHGVNTIYSWLDCMQQNFGHKMSMREIGRSSEGRPLKLVQIGESGANKSAVFIDGGIHAREWVSPAAVTYLIHRMVETEGEYDSLLDKFTVYVLPIVNPDGYEYSRQHDR
;
A
#
# COMPACT_ATOMS: atom_id res chain seq x y z
N MET A 1 8.41 -38.00 -12.76
CA MET A 1 9.04 -37.20 -11.69
C MET A 1 7.95 -36.34 -11.05
N SER A 2 7.48 -36.74 -9.87
CA SER A 2 6.42 -36.02 -9.13
C SER A 2 7.03 -34.83 -8.42
N LYS A 3 6.58 -33.61 -8.77
CA LYS A 3 6.94 -32.39 -8.02
C LYS A 3 6.04 -32.31 -6.80
N THR A 4 6.57 -32.71 -5.64
CA THR A 4 5.89 -32.55 -4.35
C THR A 4 5.90 -31.07 -3.97
N PHE A 5 4.76 -30.40 -4.05
CA PHE A 5 4.59 -29.04 -3.54
C PHE A 5 4.54 -29.08 -2.00
N ARG A 6 5.63 -28.74 -1.34
CA ARG A 6 5.62 -28.46 0.11
C ARG A 6 5.03 -27.07 0.33
N VAL A 7 3.77 -26.99 0.71
CA VAL A 7 3.18 -25.75 1.23
C VAL A 7 3.64 -25.59 2.67
N SER A 8 4.37 -24.52 2.96
CA SER A 8 4.82 -24.22 4.33
C SER A 8 3.58 -23.93 5.21
N ILE A 9 3.57 -24.48 6.45
CA ILE A 9 2.52 -24.23 7.45
C ILE A 9 2.31 -22.74 7.69
N LYS A 10 3.38 -21.91 7.62
CA LYS A 10 3.28 -20.43 7.66
C LYS A 10 2.39 -19.87 6.54
N LYS A 11 2.46 -20.44 5.33
CA LYS A 11 1.64 -20.03 4.19
C LYS A 11 0.15 -20.38 4.40
N ILE A 12 -0.13 -21.51 5.06
CA ILE A 12 -1.50 -21.93 5.41
C ILE A 12 -2.11 -21.02 6.49
N ILE A 13 -1.33 -20.65 7.52
CA ILE A 13 -1.77 -19.75 8.60
C ILE A 13 -2.11 -18.36 8.04
N PHE A 14 -1.36 -17.87 7.06
CA PHE A 14 -1.63 -16.58 6.41
C PHE A 14 -2.89 -16.63 5.52
N LEU A 15 -3.12 -17.74 4.82
CA LEU A 15 -4.33 -17.95 3.99
C LEU A 15 -5.61 -18.11 4.81
N THR A 16 -5.50 -18.55 6.08
CA THR A 16 -6.65 -18.76 6.99
C THR A 16 -6.98 -17.53 7.85
N GLY A 17 -6.28 -16.41 7.71
CA GLY A 17 -6.56 -15.18 8.44
C GLY A 17 -6.29 -15.24 9.96
N LEU A 18 -5.48 -16.18 10.42
CA LEU A 18 -5.14 -16.38 11.84
C LEU A 18 -4.07 -15.42 12.35
N GLY A 19 -3.38 -14.68 11.46
CA GLY A 19 -2.49 -13.59 11.84
C GLY A 19 -3.16 -12.23 11.61
N LYS A 20 -3.46 -11.48 12.67
CA LYS A 20 -3.88 -10.08 12.51
C LYS A 20 -2.70 -9.28 11.92
N SER A 21 -2.97 -8.46 10.89
CA SER A 21 -1.99 -7.46 10.43
C SER A 21 -1.47 -6.65 11.62
N PRO A 22 -0.16 -6.40 11.72
CA PRO A 22 0.39 -5.56 12.79
C PRO A 22 -0.23 -4.15 12.80
N CYS A 23 -0.81 -3.73 11.66
CA CYS A 23 -1.46 -2.44 11.49
C CYS A 23 -2.99 -2.46 11.63
N ALA A 24 -3.57 -3.55 12.13
CA ALA A 24 -5.02 -3.67 12.33
C ALA A 24 -5.61 -2.61 13.28
N ASN A 25 -4.81 -2.11 14.24
CA ASN A 25 -5.20 -1.08 15.20
C ASN A 25 -5.37 0.32 14.58
N THR A 26 -4.90 0.54 13.35
CA THR A 26 -5.09 1.81 12.63
C THR A 26 -6.52 1.99 12.12
N GLY A 27 -7.35 0.94 12.19
CA GLY A 27 -8.70 0.92 11.66
C GLY A 27 -8.77 0.69 10.15
N MET A 28 -7.62 0.60 9.46
CA MET A 28 -7.58 0.37 8.01
C MET A 28 -8.08 -1.04 7.67
N ASN A 29 -8.96 -1.11 6.68
CA ASN A 29 -9.46 -2.34 6.07
C ASN A 29 -9.99 -2.02 4.66
N TRP A 30 -10.31 -3.04 3.86
CA TRP A 30 -10.82 -2.85 2.49
C TRP A 30 -12.29 -3.23 2.34
N LYS A 31 -13.06 -3.18 3.46
CA LYS A 31 -14.52 -3.38 3.47
C LYS A 31 -15.28 -2.05 3.35
N GLN A 32 -14.59 -0.93 3.51
CA GLN A 32 -15.12 0.42 3.44
C GLN A 32 -14.04 1.40 2.96
N TYR A 33 -14.45 2.59 2.53
CA TYR A 33 -13.55 3.69 2.18
C TYR A 33 -13.12 4.45 3.44
N HIS A 34 -11.84 4.83 3.51
CA HIS A 34 -11.24 5.51 4.65
C HIS A 34 -10.83 6.95 4.28
N GLY A 35 -10.82 7.86 5.27
CA GLY A 35 -10.28 9.19 5.13
C GLY A 35 -8.75 9.21 5.05
N VAL A 36 -8.20 10.33 4.60
CA VAL A 36 -6.75 10.54 4.42
C VAL A 36 -5.97 10.20 5.68
N ASN A 37 -6.45 10.64 6.86
CA ASN A 37 -5.76 10.41 8.13
C ASN A 37 -5.63 8.92 8.48
N THR A 38 -6.68 8.12 8.26
CA THR A 38 -6.64 6.67 8.49
C THR A 38 -5.65 5.98 7.54
N ILE A 39 -5.70 6.36 6.25
CA ILE A 39 -4.77 5.82 5.23
C ILE A 39 -3.32 6.17 5.60
N TYR A 40 -3.06 7.41 5.99
CA TYR A 40 -1.71 7.85 6.35
C TYR A 40 -1.19 7.20 7.64
N SER A 41 -2.03 7.07 8.67
CA SER A 41 -1.67 6.34 9.90
C SER A 41 -1.34 4.88 9.61
N TRP A 42 -2.09 4.25 8.70
CA TRP A 42 -1.81 2.90 8.25
C TRP A 42 -0.48 2.82 7.48
N LEU A 43 -0.20 3.74 6.57
CA LEU A 43 1.08 3.79 5.85
C LEU A 43 2.28 3.95 6.78
N ASP A 44 2.15 4.82 7.80
CA ASP A 44 3.21 5.02 8.82
C ASP A 44 3.45 3.73 9.62
N CYS A 45 2.37 3.03 10.00
CA CYS A 45 2.47 1.73 10.65
C CYS A 45 3.12 0.68 9.73
N MET A 46 2.75 0.64 8.46
CA MET A 46 3.35 -0.26 7.47
C MET A 46 4.86 -0.04 7.35
N GLN A 47 5.30 1.20 7.27
CA GLN A 47 6.73 1.51 7.22
C GLN A 47 7.46 1.08 8.50
N GLN A 48 6.87 1.26 9.67
CA GLN A 48 7.47 0.86 10.95
C GLN A 48 7.65 -0.65 11.06
N ASN A 49 6.67 -1.43 10.58
CA ASN A 49 6.68 -2.89 10.71
C ASN A 49 7.37 -3.60 9.53
N PHE A 50 7.39 -2.98 8.35
CA PHE A 50 7.89 -3.58 7.11
C PHE A 50 8.97 -2.72 6.42
N GLY A 51 9.73 -1.95 7.20
CA GLY A 51 10.80 -1.08 6.67
C GLY A 51 11.91 -1.80 5.89
N HIS A 52 12.00 -3.13 6.01
CA HIS A 52 12.89 -3.97 5.20
C HIS A 52 12.33 -4.28 3.79
N LYS A 53 11.05 -4.05 3.53
CA LYS A 53 10.39 -4.26 2.22
C LYS A 53 9.95 -2.96 1.58
N MET A 54 9.68 -1.93 2.37
CA MET A 54 9.19 -0.66 1.87
C MET A 54 9.84 0.53 2.58
N SER A 55 9.92 1.64 1.86
CA SER A 55 10.23 2.94 2.41
C SER A 55 9.19 3.96 1.95
N MET A 56 9.07 5.07 2.69
CA MET A 56 8.13 6.12 2.36
C MET A 56 8.82 7.48 2.50
N ARG A 57 8.48 8.42 1.61
CA ARG A 57 8.97 9.79 1.68
C ARG A 57 7.86 10.78 1.31
N GLU A 58 7.92 11.95 1.88
CA GLU A 58 7.12 13.09 1.46
C GLU A 58 7.75 13.70 0.20
N ILE A 59 6.97 13.82 -0.88
CA ILE A 59 7.42 14.38 -2.15
C ILE A 59 6.85 15.78 -2.41
N GLY A 60 6.03 16.29 -1.53
CA GLY A 60 5.41 17.60 -1.60
C GLY A 60 4.21 17.70 -0.68
N ARG A 61 3.52 18.83 -0.76
CA ARG A 61 2.30 19.10 0.00
C ARG A 61 1.20 19.60 -0.91
N SER A 62 -0.04 19.27 -0.56
CA SER A 62 -1.23 19.84 -1.17
C SER A 62 -1.43 21.31 -0.80
N SER A 63 -2.41 21.96 -1.42
CA SER A 63 -2.78 23.35 -1.12
C SER A 63 -3.21 23.56 0.34
N GLU A 64 -3.83 22.55 0.97
CA GLU A 64 -4.20 22.57 2.39
C GLU A 64 -3.10 22.01 3.31
N GLY A 65 -1.89 21.81 2.79
CA GLY A 65 -0.71 21.40 3.56
C GLY A 65 -0.61 19.91 3.85
N ARG A 66 -1.48 19.05 3.29
CA ARG A 66 -1.41 17.59 3.47
C ARG A 66 -0.21 17.01 2.74
N PRO A 67 0.60 16.14 3.38
CA PRO A 67 1.77 15.57 2.74
C PRO A 67 1.38 14.62 1.59
N LEU A 68 2.15 14.65 0.50
CA LEU A 68 2.07 13.68 -0.58
C LEU A 68 3.07 12.56 -0.28
N LYS A 69 2.57 11.43 0.20
CA LYS A 69 3.38 10.29 0.66
C LYS A 69 3.64 9.32 -0.47
N LEU A 70 4.87 9.28 -0.97
CA LEU A 70 5.33 8.30 -1.96
C LEU A 70 5.90 7.08 -1.25
N VAL A 71 5.32 5.93 -1.52
CA VAL A 71 5.77 4.60 -1.06
C VAL A 71 6.68 4.00 -2.12
N GLN A 72 7.83 3.47 -1.71
CA GLN A 72 8.68 2.62 -2.52
C GLN A 72 8.63 1.20 -1.97
N ILE A 73 8.38 0.21 -2.83
CA ILE A 73 8.37 -1.22 -2.49
C ILE A 73 9.49 -1.89 -3.28
N GLY A 74 10.32 -2.66 -2.56
CA GLY A 74 11.53 -3.25 -3.09
C GLY A 74 12.70 -2.27 -3.12
N GLU A 75 13.90 -2.82 -3.26
CA GLU A 75 15.14 -2.04 -3.34
C GLU A 75 15.33 -1.44 -4.72
N SER A 76 15.85 -0.21 -4.76
CA SER A 76 16.31 0.40 -6.01
C SER A 76 17.63 -0.23 -6.44
N GLY A 77 17.80 -0.48 -7.73
CA GLY A 77 19.04 -1.02 -8.27
C GLY A 77 19.25 -0.63 -9.73
N ALA A 78 20.53 -0.56 -10.16
CA ALA A 78 20.90 -0.14 -11.52
C ALA A 78 20.29 -1.02 -12.62
N ASN A 79 19.93 -2.27 -12.30
CA ASN A 79 19.37 -3.24 -13.23
C ASN A 79 17.85 -3.46 -13.05
N LYS A 80 17.19 -2.66 -12.21
CA LYS A 80 15.74 -2.77 -11.98
C LYS A 80 14.99 -1.66 -12.71
N SER A 81 13.94 -2.04 -13.39
CA SER A 81 13.00 -1.07 -13.97
C SER A 81 12.10 -0.48 -12.88
N ALA A 82 11.73 0.78 -13.03
CA ALA A 82 10.79 1.43 -12.12
C ALA A 82 9.36 1.33 -12.65
N VAL A 83 8.42 0.98 -11.78
CA VAL A 83 6.98 1.06 -12.04
C VAL A 83 6.40 2.12 -11.13
N PHE A 84 5.66 3.07 -11.69
CA PHE A 84 4.96 4.10 -10.93
C PHE A 84 3.45 3.86 -11.00
N ILE A 85 2.80 3.85 -9.83
CA ILE A 85 1.36 3.65 -9.69
C ILE A 85 0.83 4.80 -8.83
N ASP A 86 -0.22 5.44 -9.29
CA ASP A 86 -0.89 6.50 -8.55
C ASP A 86 -2.38 6.22 -8.35
N GLY A 87 -2.94 6.84 -7.31
CA GLY A 87 -4.35 6.77 -7.00
C GLY A 87 -4.91 8.11 -6.53
N GLY A 88 -6.22 8.28 -6.59
CA GLY A 88 -6.90 9.43 -6.01
C GLY A 88 -6.54 10.77 -6.62
N ILE A 89 -6.26 10.83 -7.92
CA ILE A 89 -6.13 12.10 -8.66
C ILE A 89 -7.49 12.79 -8.79
N HIS A 90 -8.52 12.03 -9.14
CA HIS A 90 -9.90 12.52 -9.18
C HIS A 90 -10.59 12.31 -7.83
N ALA A 91 -11.04 13.39 -7.23
CA ALA A 91 -11.52 13.46 -5.85
C ALA A 91 -12.61 12.43 -5.48
N ARG A 92 -13.51 12.10 -6.41
CA ARG A 92 -14.69 11.24 -6.17
C ARG A 92 -14.48 9.78 -6.55
N GLU A 93 -13.32 9.41 -7.08
CA GLU A 93 -12.96 8.05 -7.44
C GLU A 93 -12.35 7.30 -6.25
N TRP A 94 -13.14 7.11 -5.19
CA TRP A 94 -12.68 6.54 -3.92
C TRP A 94 -12.15 5.12 -4.03
N VAL A 95 -12.59 4.39 -5.07
CA VAL A 95 -12.08 3.06 -5.37
C VAL A 95 -10.59 3.08 -5.73
N SER A 96 -10.09 4.17 -6.32
CA SER A 96 -8.69 4.27 -6.75
C SER A 96 -7.71 4.24 -5.56
N PRO A 97 -7.80 5.11 -4.53
CA PRO A 97 -6.98 4.97 -3.32
C PRO A 97 -7.18 3.63 -2.60
N ALA A 98 -8.40 3.08 -2.58
CA ALA A 98 -8.66 1.79 -1.97
C ALA A 98 -7.93 0.65 -2.69
N ALA A 99 -7.97 0.62 -4.02
CA ALA A 99 -7.27 -0.39 -4.83
C ALA A 99 -5.75 -0.28 -4.69
N VAL A 100 -5.22 0.95 -4.72
CA VAL A 100 -3.77 1.20 -4.63
C VAL A 100 -3.23 0.87 -3.23
N THR A 101 -3.94 1.21 -2.16
CA THR A 101 -3.57 0.81 -0.79
C THR A 101 -3.68 -0.70 -0.58
N TYR A 102 -4.67 -1.37 -1.19
CA TYR A 102 -4.76 -2.82 -1.18
C TYR A 102 -3.56 -3.48 -1.87
N LEU A 103 -3.11 -2.91 -3.00
CA LEU A 103 -1.91 -3.37 -3.69
C LEU A 103 -0.67 -3.27 -2.79
N ILE A 104 -0.46 -2.13 -2.11
CA ILE A 104 0.63 -1.96 -1.13
C ILE A 104 0.56 -3.06 -0.05
N HIS A 105 -0.62 -3.25 0.55
CA HIS A 105 -0.84 -4.28 1.56
C HIS A 105 -0.43 -5.67 1.05
N ARG A 106 -0.92 -6.06 -0.14
CA ARG A 106 -0.60 -7.36 -0.73
C ARG A 106 0.88 -7.55 -1.00
N MET A 107 1.53 -6.56 -1.62
CA MET A 107 2.96 -6.64 -1.97
C MET A 107 3.88 -6.66 -0.75
N VAL A 108 3.48 -6.02 0.35
CA VAL A 108 4.31 -5.86 1.54
C VAL A 108 4.05 -6.95 2.58
N GLU A 109 2.80 -7.26 2.89
CA GLU A 109 2.44 -8.20 3.95
C GLU A 109 2.47 -9.68 3.49
N THR A 110 2.39 -9.97 2.18
CA THR A 110 2.41 -11.36 1.71
C THR A 110 3.85 -11.81 1.46
N GLU A 111 4.31 -12.80 2.23
CA GLU A 111 5.66 -13.35 2.06
C GLU A 111 5.79 -14.14 0.75
N GLY A 112 6.82 -13.84 -0.04
CA GLY A 112 7.25 -14.61 -1.20
C GLY A 112 6.36 -14.53 -2.44
N GLU A 113 5.16 -13.96 -2.34
CA GLU A 113 4.23 -13.92 -3.48
C GLU A 113 4.72 -12.98 -4.59
N TYR A 114 5.37 -11.88 -4.22
CA TYR A 114 5.82 -10.82 -5.14
C TYR A 114 7.34 -10.74 -5.31
N ASP A 115 8.12 -11.63 -4.68
CA ASP A 115 9.59 -11.56 -4.69
C ASP A 115 10.14 -11.57 -6.12
N SER A 116 9.65 -12.45 -6.98
CA SER A 116 10.10 -12.53 -8.39
C SER A 116 9.77 -11.27 -9.22
N LEU A 117 8.76 -10.51 -8.83
CA LEU A 117 8.43 -9.22 -9.42
C LEU A 117 9.35 -8.14 -8.86
N LEU A 118 9.54 -8.13 -7.55
CA LEU A 118 10.39 -7.15 -6.86
C LEU A 118 11.90 -7.35 -7.15
N ASP A 119 12.31 -8.52 -7.60
CA ASP A 119 13.67 -8.76 -8.13
C ASP A 119 13.94 -7.97 -9.42
N LYS A 120 12.91 -7.76 -10.24
CA LYS A 120 13.00 -7.10 -11.55
C LYS A 120 12.58 -5.64 -11.53
N PHE A 121 11.71 -5.28 -10.60
CA PHE A 121 11.09 -3.96 -10.54
C PHE A 121 11.22 -3.33 -9.17
N THR A 122 11.41 -2.01 -9.14
CA THR A 122 11.13 -1.17 -7.98
C THR A 122 9.77 -0.53 -8.19
N VAL A 123 8.85 -0.70 -7.26
CA VAL A 123 7.48 -0.18 -7.39
C VAL A 123 7.33 1.07 -6.55
N TYR A 124 6.99 2.18 -7.20
CA TYR A 124 6.67 3.46 -6.55
C TYR A 124 5.16 3.65 -6.57
N VAL A 125 4.60 3.97 -5.43
CA VAL A 125 3.14 4.12 -5.27
C VAL A 125 2.83 5.45 -4.59
N LEU A 126 2.01 6.28 -5.25
CA LEU A 126 1.45 7.50 -4.67
C LEU A 126 -0.05 7.25 -4.40
N PRO A 127 -0.43 6.86 -3.18
CA PRO A 127 -1.78 6.35 -2.91
C PRO A 127 -2.88 7.39 -3.07
N ILE A 128 -2.56 8.68 -2.81
CA ILE A 128 -3.52 9.78 -2.93
C ILE A 128 -2.79 10.98 -3.52
N VAL A 129 -3.04 11.24 -4.81
CA VAL A 129 -2.46 12.39 -5.54
C VAL A 129 -3.11 13.70 -5.12
N ASN A 130 -4.45 13.68 -4.92
CA ASN A 130 -5.25 14.85 -4.53
C ASN A 130 -5.94 14.62 -3.18
N PRO A 131 -5.18 14.71 -2.06
CA PRO A 131 -5.74 14.45 -0.73
C PRO A 131 -6.79 15.47 -0.30
N ASP A 132 -6.70 16.72 -0.74
CA ASP A 132 -7.66 17.77 -0.42
C ASP A 132 -9.01 17.51 -1.08
N GLY A 133 -8.99 17.27 -2.39
CA GLY A 133 -10.20 16.93 -3.13
C GLY A 133 -10.83 15.62 -2.65
N TYR A 134 -10.00 14.62 -2.32
CA TYR A 134 -10.49 13.35 -1.79
C TYR A 134 -11.23 13.56 -0.46
N GLU A 135 -10.62 14.28 0.51
CA GLU A 135 -11.22 14.52 1.82
C GLU A 135 -12.47 15.42 1.69
N TYR A 136 -12.42 16.47 0.86
CA TYR A 136 -13.56 17.32 0.57
C TYR A 136 -14.76 16.51 0.03
N SER A 137 -14.51 15.60 -0.93
CA SER A 137 -15.55 14.79 -1.55
C SER A 137 -16.22 13.80 -0.59
N ARG A 138 -15.56 13.47 0.52
CA ARG A 138 -16.09 12.58 1.56
C ARG A 138 -17.04 13.29 2.54
N GLN A 139 -16.92 14.59 2.63
CA GLN A 139 -17.70 15.44 3.56
C GLN A 139 -18.83 16.20 2.88
N HIS A 140 -18.79 16.31 1.55
CA HIS A 140 -19.73 17.13 0.80
C HIS A 140 -20.34 16.35 -0.36
N ASP A 141 -21.66 16.38 -0.43
CA ASP A 141 -22.39 15.92 -1.61
C ASP A 141 -22.16 16.83 -2.81
N ARG A 142 -22.58 16.36 -3.99
CA ARG A 142 -22.47 17.15 -5.23
C ARG A 142 -23.38 18.36 -5.21
#